data_812ab01cb640855e0f4e226bedde77a9
#
_entry.id   812ab01cb640855e0f4e226bedde77a9
#
_cell.length_a   1.000
_cell.length_b   1.000
_cell.length_c   1.000
_cell.angle_alpha   90.00
_cell.angle_beta   90.00
_cell.angle_gamma   90.00
#
_symmetry.space_group_name_H-M   'P 1'
#
loop_
_entity.id
_entity.type
_entity.pdbx_description
1 polymer ?
#
loop_
_entity_poly.entity_id
_entity_poly.type
_entity_poly.pdbx_seq_one_letter_code
_entity_poly.pdbx_strand_id
1 'polypeptide(L)'
;MKNFTLLLFIVFFQIADAQNQDLVVVKLNTLSFDGDQFLGYDAFGFYYTIKNDVFSKINSQETFEYKNVSLGKITKTDLRNPLKIVLFYENFNSIVLLDSKLSEIKNSNFSENSVPIIATAVGLSSQNQLWVFNSMNQQLGLCDYLKNEYKTITVPFTESIKYYTSDFNYFHWIDAKNNWYTSDIFGKITFKRVVSDFDLIEICSENQYIYSKSGVLMLNDIEKNKEYEIKLSEKTFQNFYYKDQILSIFTKEGITNYKIVTP
;
A
#
# COMPACT_ATOMS: atom_id res chain seq x y z
N MET A 1 46.64 -42.17 -49.85
CA MET A 1 45.34 -41.60 -49.98
C MET A 1 44.79 -41.47 -48.53
N LYS A 2 44.85 -40.28 -47.97
CA LYS A 2 44.38 -39.99 -46.61
C LYS A 2 42.97 -39.44 -46.72
N ASN A 3 41.99 -40.16 -46.18
CA ASN A 3 40.61 -39.70 -46.08
C ASN A 3 40.55 -38.67 -44.97
N PHE A 4 40.28 -37.42 -45.31
CA PHE A 4 40.03 -36.34 -44.38
C PHE A 4 38.52 -36.31 -44.14
N THR A 5 38.10 -36.93 -43.00
CA THR A 5 36.71 -36.90 -42.57
C THR A 5 36.48 -35.55 -41.89
N LEU A 6 35.83 -34.65 -42.60
CA LEU A 6 35.40 -33.36 -42.07
C LEU A 6 34.20 -33.59 -41.12
N LEU A 7 34.47 -33.63 -39.82
CA LEU A 7 33.43 -33.68 -38.82
C LEU A 7 32.80 -32.29 -38.70
N LEU A 8 31.65 -32.11 -39.35
CA LEU A 8 30.88 -30.88 -39.30
C LEU A 8 30.19 -30.87 -37.94
N PHE A 9 30.78 -30.16 -36.97
CA PHE A 9 30.14 -29.85 -35.67
C PHE A 9 29.05 -28.82 -35.95
N ILE A 10 27.80 -29.28 -36.16
CA ILE A 10 26.62 -28.42 -36.15
C ILE A 10 26.39 -28.08 -34.69
N VAL A 11 26.91 -26.95 -34.23
CA VAL A 11 26.53 -26.33 -32.98
C VAL A 11 25.11 -25.83 -33.17
N PHE A 12 24.15 -26.62 -32.73
CA PHE A 12 22.81 -26.14 -32.48
C PHE A 12 22.91 -25.09 -31.35
N PHE A 13 23.05 -23.82 -31.74
CA PHE A 13 22.64 -22.74 -30.90
C PHE A 13 21.13 -22.93 -30.71
N GLN A 14 20.72 -23.59 -29.63
CA GLN A 14 19.40 -23.43 -29.07
C GLN A 14 19.36 -21.97 -28.68
N ILE A 15 18.79 -21.14 -29.56
CA ILE A 15 18.26 -19.86 -29.19
C ILE A 15 17.13 -20.26 -28.22
N ALA A 16 17.44 -20.32 -26.92
CA ALA A 16 16.44 -20.26 -25.92
C ALA A 16 15.81 -18.89 -26.10
N ASP A 17 14.73 -18.82 -26.90
CA ASP A 17 13.77 -17.76 -26.78
C ASP A 17 13.38 -17.81 -25.31
N ALA A 18 13.98 -16.93 -24.50
CA ALA A 18 13.45 -16.59 -23.20
C ALA A 18 12.07 -16.03 -23.55
N GLN A 19 11.07 -16.90 -23.54
CA GLN A 19 9.68 -16.49 -23.67
C GLN A 19 9.50 -15.42 -22.62
N ASN A 20 9.38 -14.18 -23.05
CA ASN A 20 8.84 -13.11 -22.23
C ASN A 20 7.44 -13.58 -21.89
N GLN A 21 7.34 -14.34 -20.79
CA GLN A 21 6.03 -14.73 -20.30
C GLN A 21 5.35 -13.43 -19.90
N ASP A 22 4.34 -13.06 -20.67
CA ASP A 22 3.54 -11.88 -20.40
C ASP A 22 2.77 -12.11 -19.09
N LEU A 23 2.55 -11.02 -18.38
CA LEU A 23 1.69 -11.03 -17.20
C LEU A 23 0.28 -11.48 -17.61
N VAL A 24 -0.24 -12.50 -16.94
CA VAL A 24 -1.61 -12.96 -17.20
C VAL A 24 -2.57 -12.15 -16.33
N VAL A 25 -3.47 -11.42 -17.00
CA VAL A 25 -4.49 -10.57 -16.38
C VAL A 25 -5.87 -11.11 -16.75
N VAL A 26 -6.60 -11.61 -15.75
CA VAL A 26 -7.92 -12.23 -15.94
C VAL A 26 -8.97 -11.41 -15.21
N LYS A 27 -9.93 -10.83 -15.91
CA LYS A 27 -11.08 -10.16 -15.31
C LYS A 27 -11.96 -11.17 -14.56
N LEU A 28 -12.20 -10.91 -13.28
CA LEU A 28 -13.03 -11.77 -12.43
C LEU A 28 -14.48 -11.30 -12.39
N ASN A 29 -14.69 -10.07 -11.95
CA ASN A 29 -16.01 -9.48 -11.80
C ASN A 29 -15.94 -7.94 -11.83
N THR A 30 -17.12 -7.33 -11.91
CA THR A 30 -17.29 -5.90 -11.70
C THR A 30 -18.42 -5.70 -10.69
N LEU A 31 -18.17 -4.87 -9.69
CA LEU A 31 -19.13 -4.51 -8.65
C LEU A 31 -19.58 -3.08 -8.89
N SER A 32 -20.90 -2.86 -8.90
CA SER A 32 -21.43 -1.50 -8.82
C SER A 32 -21.01 -0.89 -7.48
N PHE A 33 -20.54 0.34 -7.50
CA PHE A 33 -19.99 0.99 -6.33
C PHE A 33 -20.47 2.45 -6.28
N ASP A 34 -20.97 2.83 -5.12
CA ASP A 34 -21.39 4.21 -4.84
C ASP A 34 -20.59 4.77 -3.67
N GLY A 35 -19.47 5.41 -3.97
CA GLY A 35 -18.57 5.99 -2.98
C GLY A 35 -17.56 6.94 -3.59
N ASP A 36 -16.97 7.80 -2.75
CA ASP A 36 -15.94 8.74 -3.15
C ASP A 36 -14.56 8.05 -3.26
N GLN A 37 -14.34 7.06 -2.40
CA GLN A 37 -13.07 6.32 -2.33
C GLN A 37 -13.33 4.84 -2.07
N PHE A 38 -12.63 4.00 -2.81
CA PHE A 38 -12.47 2.58 -2.52
C PHE A 38 -11.12 2.36 -1.84
N LEU A 39 -11.09 1.63 -0.72
CA LEU A 39 -9.93 1.49 0.13
C LEU A 39 -9.32 0.08 0.12
N GLY A 40 -10.05 -0.91 -0.36
CA GLY A 40 -9.58 -2.30 -0.45
C GLY A 40 -10.52 -3.32 0.17
N TYR A 41 -10.03 -4.57 0.27
CA TYR A 41 -10.73 -5.72 0.84
C TYR A 41 -9.99 -6.26 2.06
N ASP A 42 -10.74 -6.83 3.01
CA ASP A 42 -10.15 -7.66 4.06
C ASP A 42 -10.18 -9.16 3.70
N ALA A 43 -9.60 -9.97 4.59
CA ALA A 43 -9.57 -11.42 4.42
C ALA A 43 -10.93 -12.12 4.66
N PHE A 44 -11.93 -11.39 5.15
CA PHE A 44 -13.26 -11.91 5.45
C PHE A 44 -14.29 -11.57 4.36
N GLY A 45 -13.85 -10.98 3.25
CA GLY A 45 -14.69 -10.65 2.11
C GLY A 45 -15.45 -9.32 2.24
N PHE A 46 -15.12 -8.49 3.24
CA PHE A 46 -15.60 -7.12 3.28
C PHE A 46 -14.75 -6.21 2.41
N TYR A 47 -15.38 -5.23 1.79
CA TYR A 47 -14.71 -4.10 1.18
C TYR A 47 -14.96 -2.81 1.96
N TYR A 48 -14.04 -1.87 1.83
CA TYR A 48 -14.05 -0.64 2.59
C TYR A 48 -14.14 0.57 1.69
N THR A 49 -14.94 1.55 2.11
CA THR A 49 -15.23 2.76 1.33
C THR A 49 -15.27 4.00 2.21
N ILE A 50 -15.09 5.16 1.57
CA ILE A 50 -15.47 6.45 2.16
C ILE A 50 -16.46 7.12 1.20
N LYS A 51 -17.58 7.62 1.73
CA LYS A 51 -18.54 8.47 1.03
C LYS A 51 -19.03 9.57 1.95
N ASN A 52 -18.88 10.83 1.58
CA ASN A 52 -19.30 11.98 2.39
C ASN A 52 -18.76 11.93 3.85
N ASP A 53 -17.49 11.56 3.99
CA ASP A 53 -16.80 11.34 5.27
C ASP A 53 -17.38 10.22 6.15
N VAL A 54 -18.23 9.36 5.60
CA VAL A 54 -18.67 8.11 6.24
C VAL A 54 -17.72 7.02 5.80
N PHE A 55 -17.06 6.38 6.76
CA PHE A 55 -16.26 5.17 6.54
C PHE A 55 -17.16 3.96 6.66
N SER A 56 -17.22 3.13 5.64
CA SER A 56 -18.10 1.97 5.59
C SER A 56 -17.31 0.68 5.33
N LYS A 57 -17.76 -0.40 6.00
CA LYS A 57 -17.31 -1.78 5.82
C LYS A 57 -18.50 -2.61 5.36
N ILE A 58 -18.42 -3.19 4.18
CA ILE A 58 -19.58 -3.73 3.46
C ILE A 58 -19.26 -5.11 2.90
N ASN A 59 -20.21 -6.04 3.03
CA ASN A 59 -20.27 -7.28 2.27
C ASN A 59 -21.69 -7.52 1.76
N SER A 60 -22.00 -8.71 1.24
CA SER A 60 -23.33 -9.05 0.71
C SER A 60 -24.42 -9.18 1.79
N GLN A 61 -24.07 -9.25 3.06
CA GLN A 61 -25.01 -9.52 4.16
C GLN A 61 -25.08 -8.38 5.17
N GLU A 62 -23.97 -7.67 5.39
CA GLU A 62 -23.82 -6.71 6.47
C GLU A 62 -23.14 -5.43 5.98
N THR A 63 -23.55 -4.32 6.60
CA THR A 63 -22.91 -3.02 6.41
C THR A 63 -22.69 -2.41 7.79
N PHE A 64 -21.46 -1.98 8.06
CA PHE A 64 -21.11 -1.20 9.23
C PHE A 64 -20.62 0.16 8.76
N GLU A 65 -20.94 1.20 9.55
CA GLU A 65 -20.57 2.57 9.22
C GLU A 65 -19.98 3.28 10.44
N TYR A 66 -19.04 4.16 10.17
CA TYR A 66 -18.47 5.06 11.17
C TYR A 66 -18.34 6.47 10.61
N LYS A 67 -18.73 7.45 11.39
CA LYS A 67 -18.56 8.86 11.07
C LYS A 67 -18.19 9.64 12.32
N ASN A 68 -17.19 10.50 12.21
CA ASN A 68 -16.86 11.47 13.25
C ASN A 68 -16.93 12.89 12.67
N VAL A 69 -18.00 13.62 13.01
CA VAL A 69 -18.26 14.96 12.45
C VAL A 69 -17.27 15.99 12.97
N SER A 70 -16.73 15.77 14.20
CA SER A 70 -15.80 16.70 14.83
C SER A 70 -14.39 16.62 14.26
N LEU A 71 -14.01 15.48 13.68
CA LEU A 71 -12.67 15.25 13.11
C LEU A 71 -12.63 15.48 11.58
N GLY A 72 -13.78 15.69 10.95
CA GLY A 72 -13.86 16.02 9.52
C GLY A 72 -13.38 14.86 8.61
N LYS A 73 -12.53 15.20 7.62
CA LYS A 73 -12.13 14.27 6.58
C LYS A 73 -11.07 13.26 7.05
N ILE A 74 -11.33 11.98 6.77
CA ILE A 74 -10.33 10.90 6.92
C ILE A 74 -9.28 11.08 5.82
N THR A 75 -8.00 11.18 6.21
CA THR A 75 -6.89 11.38 5.26
C THR A 75 -6.17 10.09 4.92
N LYS A 76 -6.13 9.14 5.85
CA LYS A 76 -5.54 7.81 5.64
C LYS A 76 -6.27 6.77 6.47
N THR A 77 -6.29 5.54 5.97
CA THR A 77 -6.80 4.37 6.69
C THR A 77 -5.74 3.27 6.70
N ASP A 78 -5.66 2.52 7.79
CA ASP A 78 -4.92 1.26 7.83
C ASP A 78 -5.89 0.12 8.10
N LEU A 79 -6.08 -0.73 7.08
CA LEU A 79 -7.04 -1.84 7.04
C LEU A 79 -6.38 -3.22 7.23
N ARG A 80 -5.08 -3.28 7.50
CA ARG A 80 -4.34 -4.54 7.56
C ARG A 80 -4.81 -5.47 8.64
N ASN A 81 -5.24 -4.91 9.76
CA ASN A 81 -5.88 -5.67 10.81
C ASN A 81 -7.37 -5.33 10.86
N PRO A 82 -8.26 -6.16 10.28
CA PRO A 82 -9.70 -5.90 10.29
C PRO A 82 -10.36 -5.95 11.67
N LEU A 83 -9.62 -6.38 12.70
CA LEU A 83 -10.05 -6.33 14.11
C LEU A 83 -9.59 -5.03 14.81
N LYS A 84 -8.74 -4.25 14.16
CA LYS A 84 -8.21 -2.99 14.68
C LYS A 84 -7.86 -2.07 13.52
N ILE A 85 -8.84 -1.33 13.05
CA ILE A 85 -8.73 -0.42 11.92
C ILE A 85 -8.30 0.95 12.43
N VAL A 86 -7.34 1.57 11.76
CA VAL A 86 -6.88 2.93 12.08
C VAL A 86 -7.46 3.90 11.08
N LEU A 87 -8.16 4.92 11.55
CA LEU A 87 -8.54 6.09 10.77
C LEU A 87 -7.67 7.27 11.21
N PHE A 88 -6.99 7.90 10.28
CA PHE A 88 -6.15 9.07 10.54
C PHE A 88 -6.80 10.33 9.99
N TYR A 89 -6.89 11.33 10.84
CA TYR A 89 -7.42 12.66 10.58
C TYR A 89 -6.29 13.68 10.71
N GLU A 90 -5.51 13.82 9.66
CA GLU A 90 -4.28 14.64 9.66
C GLU A 90 -4.54 16.08 10.06
N ASN A 91 -5.61 16.70 9.52
CA ASN A 91 -5.96 18.09 9.81
C ASN A 91 -6.31 18.34 11.30
N PHE A 92 -6.71 17.31 12.01
CA PHE A 92 -7.02 17.35 13.44
C PHE A 92 -5.94 16.67 14.29
N ASN A 93 -4.84 16.27 13.66
CA ASN A 93 -3.72 15.58 14.30
C ASN A 93 -4.18 14.40 15.19
N SER A 94 -5.19 13.65 14.72
CA SER A 94 -5.92 12.67 15.51
C SER A 94 -6.06 11.33 14.80
N ILE A 95 -6.17 10.27 15.60
CA ILE A 95 -6.53 8.94 15.12
C ILE A 95 -7.76 8.42 15.82
N VAL A 96 -8.49 7.57 15.12
CA VAL A 96 -9.53 6.73 15.70
C VAL A 96 -9.18 5.28 15.40
N LEU A 97 -9.23 4.45 16.43
CA LEU A 97 -9.14 2.99 16.33
C LEU A 97 -10.54 2.40 16.40
N LEU A 98 -10.88 1.57 15.43
CA LEU A 98 -12.15 0.88 15.33
C LEU A 98 -11.97 -0.64 15.46
N ASP A 99 -12.97 -1.30 16.05
CA ASP A 99 -13.06 -2.77 16.05
C ASP A 99 -13.60 -3.32 14.73
N SER A 100 -13.83 -4.63 14.67
CA SER A 100 -14.35 -5.33 13.49
C SER A 100 -15.76 -4.92 13.06
N LYS A 101 -16.53 -4.30 13.97
CA LYS A 101 -17.89 -3.77 13.72
C LYS A 101 -17.93 -2.26 13.61
N LEU A 102 -16.76 -1.64 13.45
CA LEU A 102 -16.56 -0.20 13.42
C LEU A 102 -16.98 0.54 14.71
N SER A 103 -16.99 -0.15 15.85
CA SER A 103 -17.14 0.52 17.15
C SER A 103 -15.80 1.15 17.54
N GLU A 104 -15.87 2.35 18.10
CA GLU A 104 -14.67 3.09 18.52
C GLU A 104 -14.00 2.41 19.73
N ILE A 105 -12.76 1.98 19.55
CA ILE A 105 -11.90 1.43 20.62
C ILE A 105 -11.17 2.57 21.33
N LYS A 106 -10.66 3.53 20.55
CA LYS A 106 -9.85 4.64 21.06
C LYS A 106 -9.92 5.82 20.09
N ASN A 107 -9.98 7.00 20.67
CA ASN A 107 -9.77 8.27 19.99
C ASN A 107 -8.60 8.98 20.67
N SER A 108 -7.61 9.42 19.93
CA SER A 108 -6.42 10.08 20.47
C SER A 108 -6.01 11.24 19.60
N ASN A 109 -5.70 12.36 20.23
CA ASN A 109 -5.08 13.51 19.61
C ASN A 109 -3.58 13.55 19.94
N PHE A 110 -2.73 13.59 18.94
CA PHE A 110 -1.28 13.60 19.14
C PHE A 110 -0.74 14.88 19.79
N SER A 111 -1.53 15.96 19.78
CA SER A 111 -1.16 17.20 20.48
C SER A 111 -1.29 17.07 22.00
N GLU A 112 -2.01 16.06 22.50
CA GLU A 112 -2.20 15.78 23.93
C GLU A 112 -1.13 14.86 24.52
N ASN A 113 -0.17 14.37 23.70
CA ASN A 113 0.95 13.59 24.19
C ASN A 113 1.86 14.45 25.08
N SER A 114 2.60 13.80 25.98
CA SER A 114 3.59 14.46 26.84
C SER A 114 4.64 15.24 26.05
N VAL A 115 4.98 14.78 24.86
CA VAL A 115 5.76 15.50 23.85
C VAL A 115 4.82 15.78 22.67
N PRO A 116 4.54 17.05 22.34
CA PRO A 116 3.70 17.40 21.21
C PRO A 116 4.23 16.83 19.89
N ILE A 117 3.34 16.23 19.10
CA ILE A 117 3.66 15.63 17.81
C ILE A 117 2.72 16.26 16.79
N ILE A 118 3.25 16.58 15.60
CA ILE A 118 2.44 16.86 14.40
C ILE A 118 2.63 15.67 13.47
N ALA A 119 1.66 14.75 13.50
CA ALA A 119 1.69 13.54 12.72
C ALA A 119 1.32 13.83 11.26
N THR A 120 2.09 13.31 10.31
CA THR A 120 1.78 13.35 8.87
C THR A 120 1.79 11.95 8.23
N ALA A 121 2.25 10.93 8.97
CA ALA A 121 2.09 9.55 8.60
C ALA A 121 1.79 8.71 9.84
N VAL A 122 0.78 7.83 9.74
CA VAL A 122 0.36 6.94 10.82
C VAL A 122 0.01 5.58 10.27
N GLY A 123 0.39 4.52 10.98
CA GLY A 123 0.00 3.15 10.68
C GLY A 123 0.08 2.25 11.89
N LEU A 124 -0.57 1.09 11.83
CA LEU A 124 -0.55 0.12 12.92
C LEU A 124 0.83 -0.55 13.01
N SER A 125 1.35 -0.65 14.23
CA SER A 125 2.55 -1.41 14.56
C SER A 125 2.22 -2.56 15.54
N SER A 126 3.23 -3.30 15.98
CA SER A 126 3.07 -4.36 16.97
C SER A 126 2.77 -3.81 18.38
N GLN A 127 2.31 -4.67 19.27
CA GLN A 127 2.21 -4.41 20.73
C GLN A 127 1.45 -3.13 21.15
N ASN A 128 0.28 -2.88 20.54
CA ASN A 128 -0.51 -1.67 20.82
C ASN A 128 0.19 -0.35 20.46
N GLN A 129 1.10 -0.40 19.52
CA GLN A 129 1.80 0.78 19.03
C GLN A 129 1.32 1.20 17.65
N LEU A 130 1.53 2.47 17.35
CA LEU A 130 1.38 3.06 16.04
C LEU A 130 2.74 3.55 15.55
N TRP A 131 3.03 3.32 14.28
CA TRP A 131 4.00 4.11 13.56
C TRP A 131 3.49 5.53 13.46
N VAL A 132 4.31 6.51 13.83
CA VAL A 132 3.97 7.93 13.72
C VAL A 132 5.17 8.70 13.21
N PHE A 133 5.02 9.35 12.06
CA PHE A 133 6.04 10.28 11.57
C PHE A 133 5.70 11.68 12.06
N ASN A 134 6.59 12.25 12.85
CA ASN A 134 6.47 13.61 13.39
C ASN A 134 7.12 14.60 12.44
N SER A 135 6.32 15.45 11.79
CA SER A 135 6.81 16.44 10.84
C SER A 135 7.60 17.59 11.47
N MET A 136 7.47 17.81 12.79
CA MET A 136 8.22 18.87 13.48
C MET A 136 9.72 18.59 13.52
N ASN A 137 10.11 17.35 13.72
CA ASN A 137 11.51 16.93 13.81
C ASN A 137 11.95 16.02 12.66
N GLN A 138 11.03 15.71 11.72
CA GLN A 138 11.26 14.83 10.56
C GLN A 138 11.69 13.41 10.97
N GLN A 139 11.17 12.89 12.07
CA GLN A 139 11.54 11.59 12.61
C GLN A 139 10.36 10.65 12.71
N LEU A 140 10.63 9.37 12.49
CA LEU A 140 9.71 8.29 12.75
C LEU A 140 9.82 7.86 14.22
N GLY A 141 8.69 7.55 14.82
CA GLY A 141 8.60 7.00 16.16
C GLY A 141 7.49 5.98 16.31
N LEU A 142 7.42 5.40 17.49
CA LEU A 142 6.38 4.50 17.93
C LEU A 142 5.57 5.18 19.04
N CYS A 143 4.24 5.17 18.89
CA CYS A 143 3.30 5.72 19.85
C CYS A 143 2.48 4.59 20.49
N ASP A 144 2.65 4.37 21.77
CA ASP A 144 1.74 3.51 22.55
C ASP A 144 0.42 4.25 22.73
N TYR A 145 -0.61 3.86 21.98
CA TYR A 145 -1.91 4.54 21.97
C TYR A 145 -2.74 4.31 23.24
N LEU A 146 -2.40 3.32 24.07
CA LEU A 146 -3.06 3.11 25.36
C LEU A 146 -2.53 4.07 26.41
N LYS A 147 -1.22 4.36 26.38
CA LYS A 147 -0.54 5.22 27.35
C LYS A 147 -0.39 6.67 26.87
N ASN A 148 -0.63 6.93 25.58
CA ASN A 148 -0.30 8.19 24.90
C ASN A 148 1.19 8.55 25.04
N GLU A 149 2.07 7.55 24.93
CA GLU A 149 3.53 7.71 25.01
C GLU A 149 4.14 7.58 23.62
N TYR A 150 4.91 8.58 23.21
CA TYR A 150 5.62 8.58 21.93
C TYR A 150 7.12 8.46 22.15
N LYS A 151 7.76 7.58 21.41
CA LYS A 151 9.21 7.39 21.40
C LYS A 151 9.73 7.51 19.98
N THR A 152 10.59 8.50 19.74
CA THR A 152 11.37 8.62 18.49
C THR A 152 12.33 7.45 18.37
N ILE A 153 12.40 6.84 17.19
CA ILE A 153 13.29 5.68 16.94
C ILE A 153 14.28 5.91 15.81
N THR A 154 14.10 6.93 14.95
CA THR A 154 15.00 7.18 13.82
C THR A 154 15.76 8.50 13.95
N VAL A 155 16.81 8.64 13.15
CA VAL A 155 17.37 9.96 12.81
C VAL A 155 16.39 10.73 11.92
N PRO A 156 16.52 12.07 11.80
CA PRO A 156 15.68 12.85 10.90
C PRO A 156 15.79 12.38 9.44
N PHE A 157 14.66 12.32 8.75
CA PHE A 157 14.65 12.07 7.31
C PHE A 157 15.14 13.31 6.58
N THR A 158 15.91 13.11 5.52
CA THR A 158 16.51 14.20 4.74
C THR A 158 15.57 14.78 3.69
N GLU A 159 14.59 13.97 3.27
CA GLU A 159 13.63 14.34 2.23
C GLU A 159 12.20 14.10 2.74
N SER A 160 11.24 14.84 2.17
CA SER A 160 9.83 14.64 2.49
C SER A 160 9.31 13.29 2.00
N ILE A 161 8.34 12.75 2.72
CA ILE A 161 7.65 11.50 2.34
C ILE A 161 6.66 11.81 1.21
N LYS A 162 6.80 11.13 0.07
CA LYS A 162 5.89 11.17 -1.07
C LYS A 162 4.79 10.10 -0.96
N TYR A 163 5.15 8.92 -0.44
CA TYR A 163 4.26 7.78 -0.22
C TYR A 163 4.72 7.00 1.01
N TYR A 164 3.79 6.45 1.76
CA TYR A 164 4.12 5.52 2.84
C TYR A 164 3.09 4.40 2.98
N THR A 165 3.57 3.32 3.53
CA THR A 165 2.79 2.20 4.01
C THR A 165 3.53 1.56 5.19
N SER A 166 2.86 0.80 6.03
CA SER A 166 3.51 0.14 7.17
C SER A 166 2.93 -1.25 7.37
N ASP A 167 3.63 -2.12 8.04
CA ASP A 167 3.11 -3.33 8.65
C ASP A 167 3.46 -3.35 10.14
N PHE A 168 3.26 -4.48 10.83
CA PHE A 168 3.53 -4.55 12.27
C PHE A 168 4.99 -4.34 12.63
N ASN A 169 5.93 -4.65 11.72
CA ASN A 169 7.37 -4.67 11.96
C ASN A 169 8.13 -3.60 11.19
N TYR A 170 7.56 -3.11 10.07
CA TYR A 170 8.24 -2.21 9.16
C TYR A 170 7.37 -1.02 8.78
N PHE A 171 8.01 0.14 8.69
CA PHE A 171 7.49 1.34 8.05
C PHE A 171 8.22 1.52 6.73
N HIS A 172 7.48 1.57 5.62
CA HIS A 172 8.01 1.77 4.28
C HIS A 172 7.65 3.16 3.82
N TRP A 173 8.61 3.86 3.20
CA TRP A 173 8.30 5.13 2.55
C TRP A 173 9.10 5.33 1.28
N ILE A 174 8.54 6.16 0.41
CA ILE A 174 9.21 6.66 -0.78
C ILE A 174 9.33 8.17 -0.59
N ASP A 175 10.55 8.67 -0.74
CA ASP A 175 10.83 10.09 -0.57
C ASP A 175 10.54 10.91 -1.84
N ALA A 176 10.71 12.24 -1.77
CA ALA A 176 10.49 13.15 -2.89
C ALA A 176 11.42 12.90 -4.09
N LYS A 177 12.53 12.18 -3.89
CA LYS A 177 13.48 11.76 -4.93
C LYS A 177 13.22 10.36 -5.47
N ASN A 178 12.07 9.75 -5.11
CA ASN A 178 11.68 8.40 -5.46
C ASN A 178 12.60 7.30 -4.86
N ASN A 179 13.31 7.58 -3.78
CA ASN A 179 14.04 6.55 -3.05
C ASN A 179 13.09 5.81 -2.10
N TRP A 180 13.05 4.51 -2.20
CA TRP A 180 12.29 3.65 -1.30
C TRP A 180 13.18 3.19 -0.14
N TYR A 181 12.71 3.44 1.07
CA TYR A 181 13.33 3.02 2.32
C TYR A 181 12.38 2.22 3.19
N THR A 182 12.96 1.51 4.15
CA THR A 182 12.23 0.86 5.23
C THR A 182 12.89 1.17 6.56
N SER A 183 12.10 1.27 7.63
CA SER A 183 12.57 1.27 9.01
C SER A 183 11.94 0.11 9.76
N ASP A 184 12.73 -0.63 10.54
CA ASP A 184 12.20 -1.60 11.49
C ASP A 184 11.77 -0.92 12.80
N ILE A 185 11.18 -1.68 13.72
CA ILE A 185 10.72 -1.20 15.04
C ILE A 185 11.86 -0.71 15.95
N PHE A 186 13.12 -0.98 15.60
CA PHE A 186 14.30 -0.50 16.31
C PHE A 186 14.87 0.78 15.70
N GLY A 187 14.29 1.26 14.60
CA GLY A 187 14.69 2.48 13.91
C GLY A 187 15.84 2.29 12.91
N LYS A 188 16.18 1.04 12.54
CA LYS A 188 17.17 0.77 11.50
C LYS A 188 16.59 1.11 10.14
N ILE A 189 17.11 2.16 9.52
CA ILE A 189 16.74 2.56 8.16
C ILE A 189 17.55 1.75 7.14
N THR A 190 16.85 1.19 6.15
CA THR A 190 17.44 0.46 5.04
C THR A 190 16.95 1.06 3.74
N PHE A 191 17.87 1.46 2.86
CA PHE A 191 17.55 1.83 1.48
C PHE A 191 17.26 0.57 0.68
N LYS A 192 16.13 0.55 -0.02
CA LYS A 192 15.73 -0.57 -0.89
C LYS A 192 16.15 -0.32 -2.33
N ARG A 193 15.67 0.75 -2.93
CA ARG A 193 15.97 1.12 -4.32
C ARG A 193 15.43 2.51 -4.67
N VAL A 194 15.76 2.97 -5.87
CA VAL A 194 15.03 4.05 -6.54
C VAL A 194 13.85 3.42 -7.30
N VAL A 195 12.64 3.94 -7.11
CA VAL A 195 11.45 3.52 -7.87
C VAL A 195 11.20 4.44 -9.05
N SER A 196 10.49 3.95 -10.06
CA SER A 196 10.03 4.77 -11.19
C SER A 196 9.14 5.91 -10.70
N ASP A 197 9.12 7.03 -11.41
CA ASP A 197 8.19 8.11 -11.07
C ASP A 197 6.74 7.66 -11.26
N PHE A 198 5.85 8.11 -10.38
CA PHE A 198 4.49 7.60 -10.30
C PHE A 198 3.46 8.68 -9.97
N ASP A 199 2.23 8.45 -10.43
CA ASP A 199 1.04 9.18 -10.03
C ASP A 199 0.36 8.48 -8.83
N LEU A 200 0.26 7.14 -8.88
CA LEU A 200 -0.19 6.26 -7.80
C LEU A 200 0.78 5.10 -7.64
N ILE A 201 0.97 4.63 -6.41
CA ILE A 201 1.82 3.47 -6.13
C ILE A 201 1.28 2.67 -4.96
N GLU A 202 1.49 1.35 -5.00
CA GLU A 202 1.24 0.43 -3.90
C GLU A 202 2.41 -0.54 -3.77
N ILE A 203 3.03 -0.57 -2.60
CA ILE A 203 4.05 -1.56 -2.25
C ILE A 203 3.33 -2.85 -1.86
N CYS A 204 3.44 -3.87 -2.71
CA CYS A 204 2.75 -5.15 -2.56
C CYS A 204 3.50 -6.11 -1.64
N SER A 205 4.83 -6.07 -1.68
CA SER A 205 5.74 -6.87 -0.85
C SER A 205 7.12 -6.21 -0.79
N GLU A 206 8.08 -6.84 -0.12
CA GLU A 206 9.48 -6.37 -0.13
C GLU A 206 10.11 -6.36 -1.53
N ASN A 207 9.58 -7.18 -2.46
CA ASN A 207 10.15 -7.40 -3.78
C ASN A 207 9.21 -7.00 -4.93
N GLN A 208 8.03 -6.45 -4.62
CA GLN A 208 7.06 -6.09 -5.66
C GLN A 208 6.32 -4.80 -5.31
N TYR A 209 6.11 -3.97 -6.31
CA TYR A 209 5.20 -2.83 -6.24
C TYR A 209 4.47 -2.63 -7.56
N ILE A 210 3.26 -2.10 -7.47
CA ILE A 210 2.46 -1.67 -8.62
C ILE A 210 2.40 -0.16 -8.59
N TYR A 211 2.57 0.46 -9.76
CA TYR A 211 2.46 1.91 -9.89
C TYR A 211 1.76 2.30 -11.18
N SER A 212 1.19 3.48 -11.19
CA SER A 212 0.69 4.09 -12.42
C SER A 212 1.45 5.35 -12.76
N LYS A 213 1.65 5.56 -14.05
CA LYS A 213 2.19 6.81 -14.61
C LYS A 213 1.45 7.14 -15.89
N SER A 214 0.87 8.34 -15.94
CA SER A 214 0.12 8.80 -17.12
C SER A 214 -0.96 7.82 -17.60
N GLY A 215 -1.64 7.16 -16.65
CA GLY A 215 -2.70 6.19 -16.92
C GLY A 215 -2.24 4.78 -17.29
N VAL A 216 -0.94 4.53 -17.43
CA VAL A 216 -0.38 3.19 -17.63
C VAL A 216 -0.10 2.57 -16.27
N LEU A 217 -0.53 1.33 -16.08
CA LEU A 217 -0.32 0.57 -14.85
C LEU A 217 0.78 -0.46 -15.05
N MET A 218 1.76 -0.46 -14.16
CA MET A 218 2.95 -1.29 -14.23
C MET A 218 3.11 -2.09 -12.93
N LEU A 219 3.54 -3.34 -13.05
CA LEU A 219 4.02 -4.17 -11.95
C LEU A 219 5.54 -4.31 -12.07
N ASN A 220 6.26 -3.94 -11.04
CA ASN A 220 7.69 -4.11 -10.94
C ASN A 220 8.01 -5.27 -9.99
N ASP A 221 8.71 -6.29 -10.51
CA ASP A 221 9.23 -7.43 -9.76
C ASP A 221 10.74 -7.23 -9.57
N ILE A 222 11.12 -6.88 -8.35
CA ILE A 222 12.50 -6.54 -8.00
C ILE A 222 13.40 -7.77 -8.06
N GLU A 223 12.89 -8.91 -7.60
CA GLU A 223 13.65 -10.15 -7.53
C GLU A 223 14.01 -10.67 -8.93
N LYS A 224 13.04 -10.59 -9.84
CA LYS A 224 13.25 -10.96 -11.25
C LYS A 224 13.92 -9.85 -12.07
N ASN A 225 14.05 -8.65 -11.51
CA ASN A 225 14.48 -7.43 -12.20
C ASN A 225 13.68 -7.19 -13.49
N LYS A 226 12.36 -7.36 -13.41
CA LYS A 226 11.43 -7.23 -14.53
C LYS A 226 10.31 -6.26 -14.22
N GLU A 227 9.85 -5.60 -15.27
CA GLU A 227 8.70 -4.71 -15.24
C GLU A 227 7.68 -5.19 -16.27
N TYR A 228 6.43 -5.24 -15.85
CA TYR A 228 5.33 -5.76 -16.66
C TYR A 228 4.24 -4.70 -16.77
N GLU A 229 3.76 -4.43 -17.97
CA GLU A 229 2.56 -3.62 -18.17
C GLU A 229 1.33 -4.44 -17.83
N ILE A 230 0.45 -3.89 -16.97
CA ILE A 230 -0.84 -4.48 -16.65
C ILE A 230 -1.87 -3.91 -17.61
N LYS A 231 -2.21 -4.69 -18.64
CA LYS A 231 -3.18 -4.30 -19.66
C LYS A 231 -4.60 -4.52 -19.16
N LEU A 232 -5.33 -3.43 -18.95
CA LEU A 232 -6.70 -3.42 -18.44
C LEU A 232 -7.69 -3.06 -19.56
N SER A 233 -8.97 -3.42 -19.36
CA SER A 233 -10.06 -2.94 -20.21
C SER A 233 -10.44 -1.47 -19.91
N GLU A 234 -10.22 -1.03 -18.68
CA GLU A 234 -10.48 0.34 -18.23
C GLU A 234 -9.40 1.29 -18.77
N LYS A 235 -9.82 2.33 -19.49
CA LYS A 235 -8.90 3.35 -20.01
C LYS A 235 -8.49 4.37 -18.97
N THR A 236 -9.30 4.55 -17.93
CA THR A 236 -9.05 5.50 -16.85
C THR A 236 -9.53 4.92 -15.52
N PHE A 237 -8.81 5.20 -14.46
CA PHE A 237 -9.17 4.80 -13.11
C PHE A 237 -8.79 5.90 -12.12
N GLN A 238 -9.46 5.91 -10.97
CA GLN A 238 -9.21 6.87 -9.90
C GLN A 238 -8.19 6.36 -8.90
N ASN A 239 -8.23 5.05 -8.65
CA ASN A 239 -7.39 4.37 -7.69
C ASN A 239 -7.33 2.88 -8.02
N PHE A 240 -6.37 2.19 -7.44
CA PHE A 240 -6.28 0.73 -7.46
C PHE A 240 -5.87 0.20 -6.09
N TYR A 241 -6.15 -1.07 -5.87
CA TYR A 241 -5.76 -1.81 -4.67
C TYR A 241 -5.32 -3.21 -5.08
N TYR A 242 -4.21 -3.69 -4.51
CA TYR A 242 -3.70 -5.02 -4.82
C TYR A 242 -3.48 -5.83 -3.55
N LYS A 243 -4.02 -7.04 -3.53
CA LYS A 243 -3.83 -7.99 -2.44
C LYS A 243 -4.06 -9.41 -2.94
N ASP A 244 -3.20 -10.34 -2.51
CA ASP A 244 -3.36 -11.78 -2.76
C ASP A 244 -3.60 -12.10 -4.25
N GLN A 245 -2.82 -11.48 -5.15
CA GLN A 245 -2.93 -11.60 -6.61
C GLN A 245 -4.22 -10.98 -7.21
N ILE A 246 -5.03 -10.32 -6.41
CA ILE A 246 -6.22 -9.62 -6.89
C ILE A 246 -5.92 -8.13 -6.99
N LEU A 247 -6.04 -7.61 -8.20
CA LEU A 247 -5.97 -6.18 -8.51
C LEU A 247 -7.40 -5.65 -8.66
N SER A 248 -7.76 -4.71 -7.82
CA SER A 248 -9.05 -4.02 -7.86
C SER A 248 -8.86 -2.64 -8.45
N ILE A 249 -9.55 -2.36 -9.52
CA ILE A 249 -9.50 -1.08 -10.24
C ILE A 249 -10.76 -0.30 -9.91
N PHE A 250 -10.59 0.88 -9.34
CA PHE A 250 -11.70 1.78 -9.02
C PHE A 250 -11.88 2.84 -10.11
N THR A 251 -13.08 2.88 -10.67
CA THR A 251 -13.53 3.84 -11.68
C THR A 251 -14.80 4.55 -11.21
N LYS A 252 -15.30 5.48 -12.00
CA LYS A 252 -16.61 6.10 -11.76
C LYS A 252 -17.79 5.11 -11.92
N GLU A 253 -17.57 4.00 -12.63
CA GLU A 253 -18.59 2.99 -12.92
C GLU A 253 -18.64 1.89 -11.85
N GLY A 254 -17.59 1.81 -11.00
CA GLY A 254 -17.50 0.80 -9.97
C GLY A 254 -16.09 0.24 -9.79
N ILE A 255 -16.04 -0.95 -9.19
CA ILE A 255 -14.79 -1.67 -8.91
C ILE A 255 -14.74 -2.89 -9.83
N THR A 256 -13.68 -2.99 -10.64
CA THR A 256 -13.40 -4.19 -11.42
C THR A 256 -12.23 -4.93 -10.80
N ASN A 257 -12.42 -6.22 -10.52
CA ASN A 257 -11.41 -7.10 -9.96
C ASN A 257 -10.76 -7.95 -11.05
N TYR A 258 -9.44 -8.01 -11.02
CA TYR A 258 -8.61 -8.81 -11.91
C TYR A 258 -7.72 -9.76 -11.11
N LYS A 259 -7.59 -10.99 -11.57
CA LYS A 259 -6.51 -11.87 -11.10
C LYS A 259 -5.25 -11.60 -11.90
N ILE A 260 -4.16 -11.34 -11.19
CA ILE A 260 -2.83 -11.13 -11.76
C ILE A 260 -1.99 -12.36 -11.45
N VAL A 261 -1.44 -12.98 -12.50
CA VAL A 261 -0.50 -14.09 -12.34
C VAL A 261 0.81 -13.68 -12.96
N THR A 262 1.82 -13.52 -12.12
CA THR A 262 3.20 -13.28 -12.56
C THR A 262 3.82 -14.58 -13.07
N PRO A 263 4.56 -14.53 -14.18
CA PRO A 263 5.25 -15.70 -14.74
C PRO A 263 6.28 -16.27 -13.79
#